data_15e18614bc6ed75e1af9ff33e63bc655
#
_entry.id   15e18614bc6ed75e1af9ff33e63bc655
#
_cell.length_a   1.000
_cell.length_b   1.000
_cell.length_c   1.000
_cell.angle_alpha   90.00
_cell.angle_beta   90.00
_cell.angle_gamma   90.00
#
_symmetry.space_group_name_H-M   'P 1'
#
loop_
_entity.id
_entity.type
_entity.pdbx_description
1 polymer ?
#
loop_
_entity_poly.entity_id
_entity_poly.type
_entity_poly.pdbx_seq_one_letter_code
_entity_poly.pdbx_strand_id
1 'polypeptide(L)'
;IKVQIPQGDRTTKRAISAEDCRRFFSAPLPPSKMVDPLPELGHDIAKLVLCLAGMNTIDLYELKKEDYKRGRFCYKRAKTRHSRKDEAYFEMRIEPVIMPLIEKYKADDDSPYFFNFHARYSTADSFCANVNNGIKKICKSIGLPKEKWYSVYTFRHTWATIAQNDCGANIAEVGFAMNHSHGHTVTRGYIKLDFTPAWELNAKVIDFVLFSTKKSKQGMADDIDNPVDKQFKLSPKRMVYARAYFQGAVIAEVTDIGFSNVDEVIKRLVPKFPSTIPLRSEVTFRIKDVDTEKEGIYVRTKGKGF
;
A
#
# COMPACT_ATOMS: atom_id res chain seq x y z
N ILE A 1 -39.93 25.91 -3.93
CA ILE A 1 -39.92 25.07 -2.71
C ILE A 1 -38.49 24.57 -2.55
N LYS A 2 -37.74 25.07 -1.55
CA LYS A 2 -36.42 24.53 -1.21
C LYS A 2 -36.66 23.26 -0.39
N VAL A 3 -36.42 22.10 -0.99
CA VAL A 3 -36.41 20.83 -0.26
C VAL A 3 -35.13 20.80 0.57
N GLN A 4 -35.23 20.86 1.90
CA GLN A 4 -34.14 20.57 2.81
C GLN A 4 -33.91 19.06 2.76
N ILE A 5 -32.78 18.64 2.17
CA ILE A 5 -32.31 17.26 2.27
C ILE A 5 -31.79 17.06 3.69
N PRO A 6 -32.34 16.12 4.48
CA PRO A 6 -31.82 15.83 5.80
C PRO A 6 -30.33 15.48 5.72
N GLN A 7 -29.50 16.11 6.54
CA GLN A 7 -28.12 15.66 6.70
C GLN A 7 -28.16 14.24 7.27
N GLY A 8 -27.69 13.27 6.47
CA GLY A 8 -27.56 11.90 6.92
C GLY A 8 -26.65 11.82 8.16
N ASP A 9 -26.98 10.91 9.06
CA ASP A 9 -26.19 10.65 10.27
C ASP A 9 -24.71 10.50 9.96
N ARG A 10 -23.85 11.06 10.83
CA ARG A 10 -22.38 10.92 10.70
C ARG A 10 -22.03 9.45 10.62
N THR A 11 -21.56 9.01 9.47
CA THR A 11 -21.06 7.64 9.29
C THR A 11 -19.95 7.36 10.30
N THR A 12 -20.12 6.34 11.12
CA THR A 12 -19.11 5.90 12.10
C THR A 12 -17.80 5.62 11.35
N LYS A 13 -16.72 6.30 11.74
CA LYS A 13 -15.40 6.09 11.15
C LYS A 13 -14.94 4.65 11.45
N ARG A 14 -14.69 3.87 10.41
CA ARG A 14 -14.32 2.45 10.50
C ARG A 14 -12.85 2.19 10.27
N ALA A 15 -11.99 3.16 10.57
CA ALA A 15 -10.55 2.95 10.52
C ALA A 15 -10.12 2.01 11.65
N ILE A 16 -9.15 1.16 11.37
CA ILE A 16 -8.50 0.26 12.32
C ILE A 16 -7.06 0.70 12.56
N SER A 17 -6.44 0.22 13.63
CA SER A 17 -5.04 0.50 13.94
C SER A 17 -4.09 -0.17 12.95
N ALA A 18 -2.84 0.29 12.87
CA ALA A 18 -1.80 -0.39 12.11
C ALA A 18 -1.54 -1.81 12.66
N GLU A 19 -1.71 -2.03 13.97
CA GLU A 19 -1.60 -3.35 14.59
C GLU A 19 -2.70 -4.29 14.12
N ASP A 20 -3.95 -3.82 14.07
CA ASP A 20 -5.07 -4.61 13.55
C ASP A 20 -4.90 -4.92 12.06
N CYS A 21 -4.34 -3.98 11.29
CA CYS A 21 -3.96 -4.22 9.90
C CYS A 21 -2.93 -5.35 9.80
N ARG A 22 -1.85 -5.29 10.58
CA ARG A 22 -0.83 -6.35 10.61
C ARG A 22 -1.44 -7.69 11.02
N ARG A 23 -2.26 -7.71 12.06
CA ARG A 23 -2.97 -8.92 12.49
C ARG A 23 -3.83 -9.50 11.38
N PHE A 24 -4.54 -8.65 10.62
CA PHE A 24 -5.36 -9.10 9.49
C PHE A 24 -4.49 -9.66 8.35
N PHE A 25 -3.42 -8.95 7.97
CA PHE A 25 -2.57 -9.38 6.85
C PHE A 25 -1.64 -10.55 7.17
N SER A 26 -1.34 -10.82 8.44
CA SER A 26 -0.54 -11.97 8.88
C SER A 26 -1.39 -13.19 9.27
N ALA A 27 -2.71 -13.06 9.27
CA ALA A 27 -3.59 -14.17 9.66
C ALA A 27 -3.53 -15.30 8.64
N PRO A 28 -3.49 -16.57 9.09
CA PRO A 28 -3.67 -17.70 8.21
C PRO A 28 -5.03 -17.60 7.50
N LEU A 29 -5.02 -17.76 6.19
CA LEU A 29 -6.25 -17.69 5.41
C LEU A 29 -7.13 -18.92 5.71
N PRO A 30 -8.44 -18.73 5.93
CA PRO A 30 -9.35 -19.84 6.13
C PRO A 30 -9.36 -20.77 4.91
N PRO A 31 -9.39 -22.11 5.12
CA PRO A 31 -9.41 -23.05 4.02
C PRO A 31 -10.66 -22.85 3.14
N SER A 32 -10.51 -23.00 1.85
CA SER A 32 -11.59 -22.93 0.87
C SER A 32 -11.47 -24.08 -0.12
N LYS A 33 -12.61 -24.64 -0.51
CA LYS A 33 -12.69 -25.68 -1.56
C LYS A 33 -12.85 -25.08 -2.96
N MET A 34 -12.95 -23.75 -3.06
CA MET A 34 -13.11 -23.06 -4.34
C MET A 34 -11.75 -22.90 -5.03
N VAL A 35 -11.75 -22.95 -6.35
CA VAL A 35 -10.57 -22.68 -7.19
C VAL A 35 -10.06 -21.26 -6.94
N ASP A 36 -10.99 -20.30 -6.76
CA ASP A 36 -10.71 -18.90 -6.41
C ASP A 36 -11.20 -18.63 -4.98
N PRO A 37 -10.38 -18.80 -3.95
CA PRO A 37 -10.79 -18.63 -2.56
C PRO A 37 -11.16 -17.20 -2.22
N LEU A 38 -12.39 -16.96 -1.78
CA LEU A 38 -12.81 -15.61 -1.36
C LEU A 38 -11.94 -14.99 -0.25
N PRO A 39 -11.46 -15.76 0.78
CA PRO A 39 -10.54 -15.19 1.76
C PRO A 39 -9.26 -14.64 1.13
N GLU A 40 -8.66 -15.34 0.17
CA GLU A 40 -7.46 -14.90 -0.53
C GLU A 40 -7.75 -13.64 -1.35
N LEU A 41 -8.84 -13.62 -2.13
CA LEU A 41 -9.27 -12.41 -2.84
C LEU A 41 -9.46 -11.23 -1.88
N GLY A 42 -10.17 -11.44 -0.76
CA GLY A 42 -10.43 -10.39 0.23
C GLY A 42 -9.15 -9.85 0.86
N HIS A 43 -8.21 -10.72 1.19
CA HIS A 43 -6.89 -10.37 1.72
C HIS A 43 -6.11 -9.52 0.71
N ASP A 44 -5.97 -10.01 -0.51
CA ASP A 44 -5.13 -9.40 -1.53
C ASP A 44 -5.68 -8.05 -2.00
N ILE A 45 -6.98 -7.95 -2.20
CA ILE A 45 -7.60 -6.67 -2.60
C ILE A 45 -7.58 -5.66 -1.45
N ALA A 46 -7.75 -6.09 -0.19
CA ALA A 46 -7.55 -5.21 0.96
C ALA A 46 -6.12 -4.64 1.00
N LYS A 47 -5.11 -5.47 0.70
CA LYS A 47 -3.71 -5.05 0.61
C LYS A 47 -3.47 -4.09 -0.56
N LEU A 48 -4.01 -4.39 -1.74
CA LEU A 48 -3.95 -3.47 -2.90
C LEU A 48 -4.58 -2.11 -2.56
N VAL A 49 -5.78 -2.10 -1.97
CA VAL A 49 -6.47 -0.85 -1.59
C VAL A 49 -5.63 -0.05 -0.59
N LEU A 50 -5.09 -0.69 0.45
CA LEU A 50 -4.23 -0.01 1.42
C LEU A 50 -2.98 0.57 0.74
N CYS A 51 -2.28 -0.22 -0.08
CA CYS A 51 -1.02 0.17 -0.68
C CYS A 51 -1.15 1.09 -1.92
N LEU A 52 -2.36 1.35 -2.38
CA LEU A 52 -2.68 2.29 -3.45
C LEU A 52 -3.45 3.53 -2.92
N ALA A 53 -3.05 4.03 -1.74
CA ALA A 53 -3.63 5.20 -1.07
C ALA A 53 -5.17 5.12 -0.91
N GLY A 54 -5.68 3.93 -0.63
CA GLY A 54 -7.10 3.71 -0.47
C GLY A 54 -7.88 3.73 -1.79
N MET A 55 -7.30 3.36 -2.91
CA MET A 55 -7.99 3.25 -4.21
C MET A 55 -9.30 2.45 -4.09
N ASN A 56 -10.36 2.90 -4.74
CA ASN A 56 -11.64 2.19 -4.66
C ASN A 56 -11.63 0.91 -5.51
N THR A 57 -12.44 -0.07 -5.11
CA THR A 57 -12.58 -1.33 -5.87
C THR A 57 -13.10 -1.13 -7.29
N ILE A 58 -13.98 -0.16 -7.51
CA ILE A 58 -14.45 0.18 -8.86
C ILE A 58 -13.31 0.72 -9.74
N ASP A 59 -12.39 1.51 -9.18
CA ASP A 59 -11.23 2.02 -9.92
C ASP A 59 -10.27 0.87 -10.27
N LEU A 60 -10.08 -0.10 -9.35
CA LEU A 60 -9.32 -1.33 -9.65
C LEU A 60 -10.00 -2.19 -10.71
N TYR A 61 -11.32 -2.33 -10.64
CA TYR A 61 -12.11 -3.12 -11.58
C TYR A 61 -12.07 -2.55 -13.00
N GLU A 62 -12.22 -1.23 -13.16
CA GLU A 62 -12.26 -0.53 -14.45
C GLU A 62 -10.89 -0.18 -15.04
N LEU A 63 -9.79 -0.39 -14.28
CA LEU A 63 -8.44 -0.03 -14.70
C LEU A 63 -8.07 -0.74 -16.00
N LYS A 64 -7.62 0.03 -17.00
CA LYS A 64 -7.21 -0.48 -18.32
C LYS A 64 -5.70 -0.63 -18.44
N LYS A 65 -5.24 -1.42 -19.39
CA LYS A 65 -3.81 -1.58 -19.69
C LYS A 65 -3.15 -0.27 -20.08
N GLU A 66 -3.85 0.59 -20.81
CA GLU A 66 -3.38 1.93 -21.20
C GLU A 66 -3.15 2.88 -20.01
N ASP A 67 -3.80 2.60 -18.85
CA ASP A 67 -3.63 3.35 -17.62
C ASP A 67 -2.32 3.00 -16.90
N TYR A 68 -1.66 1.90 -17.26
CA TYR A 68 -0.36 1.53 -16.70
C TYR A 68 0.78 2.17 -17.48
N LYS A 69 1.56 3.03 -16.83
CA LYS A 69 2.68 3.75 -17.45
C LYS A 69 3.88 3.79 -16.52
N ARG A 70 4.96 3.11 -16.91
CA ARG A 70 6.27 3.20 -16.21
C ARG A 70 6.16 2.99 -14.69
N GLY A 71 5.50 1.93 -14.25
CA GLY A 71 5.35 1.61 -12.83
C GLY A 71 4.31 2.45 -12.08
N ARG A 72 3.38 3.08 -12.79
CA ARG A 72 2.30 3.91 -12.23
C ARG A 72 0.97 3.58 -12.85
N PHE A 73 -0.10 3.72 -12.08
CA PHE A 73 -1.47 3.78 -12.58
C PHE A 73 -1.87 5.23 -12.80
N CYS A 74 -2.15 5.58 -14.05
CA CYS A 74 -2.54 6.91 -14.51
C CYS A 74 -4.01 6.86 -14.94
N TYR A 75 -4.93 7.10 -14.01
CA TYR A 75 -6.35 6.81 -14.21
C TYR A 75 -7.27 7.99 -13.84
N LYS A 76 -8.50 7.96 -14.33
CA LYS A 76 -9.56 8.90 -13.98
C LYS A 76 -10.53 8.20 -13.04
N ARG A 77 -10.63 8.72 -11.79
CA ARG A 77 -11.46 8.11 -10.75
C ARG A 77 -12.92 7.96 -11.18
N ALA A 78 -13.42 6.72 -11.22
CA ALA A 78 -14.75 6.36 -11.74
C ALA A 78 -15.88 7.18 -11.11
N LYS A 79 -15.90 7.36 -9.79
CA LYS A 79 -16.98 8.06 -9.07
C LYS A 79 -17.10 9.54 -9.42
N THR A 80 -16.02 10.22 -9.80
CA THR A 80 -15.98 11.69 -9.87
C THR A 80 -15.49 12.24 -11.21
N ARG A 81 -15.08 11.40 -12.17
CA ARG A 81 -14.56 11.82 -13.48
C ARG A 81 -15.54 12.68 -14.30
N HIS A 82 -16.84 12.46 -14.15
CA HIS A 82 -17.86 13.21 -14.89
C HIS A 82 -18.31 14.51 -14.19
N SER A 83 -17.95 14.70 -12.92
CA SER A 83 -18.36 15.89 -12.14
C SER A 83 -17.22 16.88 -11.90
N ARG A 84 -15.98 16.52 -12.23
CA ARG A 84 -14.78 17.35 -12.03
C ARG A 84 -14.23 17.85 -13.37
N LYS A 85 -13.79 19.13 -13.42
CA LYS A 85 -13.16 19.72 -14.61
C LYS A 85 -11.84 19.05 -15.00
N ASP A 86 -11.10 18.52 -14.01
CA ASP A 86 -9.86 17.76 -14.20
C ASP A 86 -10.11 16.26 -14.44
N GLU A 87 -11.39 15.89 -14.69
CA GLU A 87 -11.85 14.51 -14.90
C GLU A 87 -11.38 13.56 -13.81
N ALA A 88 -11.04 14.09 -12.64
CA ALA A 88 -10.48 13.34 -11.50
C ALA A 88 -9.24 12.49 -11.88
N TYR A 89 -8.39 13.00 -12.79
CA TYR A 89 -7.14 12.34 -13.17
C TYR A 89 -6.19 12.25 -11.99
N PHE A 90 -5.53 11.10 -11.86
CA PHE A 90 -4.58 10.82 -10.79
C PHE A 90 -3.49 9.85 -11.25
N GLU A 91 -2.28 10.03 -10.72
CA GLU A 91 -1.19 9.09 -10.90
C GLU A 91 -0.78 8.49 -9.56
N MET A 92 -0.84 7.16 -9.44
CA MET A 92 -0.38 6.42 -8.27
C MET A 92 0.82 5.55 -8.63
N ARG A 93 1.94 5.75 -7.94
CA ARG A 93 3.11 4.88 -8.03
C ARG A 93 2.79 3.51 -7.43
N ILE A 94 3.16 2.46 -8.14
CA ILE A 94 3.04 1.10 -7.66
C ILE A 94 4.25 0.79 -6.80
N GLU A 95 4.01 0.57 -5.52
CA GLU A 95 5.08 0.21 -4.59
C GLU A 95 5.46 -1.28 -4.77
N PRO A 96 6.76 -1.62 -4.72
CA PRO A 96 7.24 -2.98 -5.00
C PRO A 96 6.58 -4.07 -4.16
N VAL A 97 6.18 -3.76 -2.92
CA VAL A 97 5.54 -4.72 -2.01
C VAL A 97 4.23 -5.33 -2.53
N ILE A 98 3.59 -4.68 -3.51
CA ILE A 98 2.35 -5.21 -4.14
C ILE A 98 2.59 -5.78 -5.54
N MET A 99 3.81 -5.76 -6.06
CA MET A 99 4.09 -6.33 -7.38
C MET A 99 3.65 -7.79 -7.53
N PRO A 100 3.84 -8.68 -6.54
CA PRO A 100 3.32 -10.05 -6.63
C PRO A 100 1.81 -10.12 -6.83
N LEU A 101 1.05 -9.20 -6.21
CA LEU A 101 -0.40 -9.13 -6.39
C LEU A 101 -0.78 -8.55 -7.75
N ILE A 102 -0.01 -7.57 -8.25
CA ILE A 102 -0.18 -7.03 -9.59
C ILE A 102 -0.05 -8.15 -10.63
N GLU A 103 1.02 -8.94 -10.56
CA GLU A 103 1.23 -10.05 -11.50
C GLU A 103 0.19 -11.16 -11.34
N LYS A 104 -0.19 -11.49 -10.10
CA LYS A 104 -1.22 -12.52 -9.82
C LYS A 104 -2.57 -12.22 -10.45
N TYR A 105 -2.98 -10.96 -10.45
CA TYR A 105 -4.29 -10.53 -10.95
C TYR A 105 -4.25 -9.88 -12.33
N LYS A 106 -3.11 -9.88 -12.99
CA LYS A 106 -2.97 -9.35 -14.34
C LYS A 106 -3.90 -10.08 -15.32
N ALA A 107 -4.57 -9.32 -16.18
CA ALA A 107 -5.42 -9.91 -17.21
C ALA A 107 -4.59 -10.43 -18.39
N ASP A 108 -5.18 -11.35 -19.15
CA ASP A 108 -4.61 -11.89 -20.40
C ASP A 108 -4.37 -10.78 -21.43
N ASP A 109 -3.48 -11.03 -22.38
CA ASP A 109 -3.00 -10.02 -23.33
C ASP A 109 -4.09 -9.46 -24.25
N ASP A 110 -5.13 -10.20 -24.54
CA ASP A 110 -6.29 -9.79 -25.35
C ASP A 110 -7.31 -8.93 -24.58
N SER A 111 -7.25 -8.90 -23.24
CA SER A 111 -8.15 -8.06 -22.43
C SER A 111 -7.75 -6.59 -22.52
N PRO A 112 -8.69 -5.63 -22.66
CA PRO A 112 -8.40 -4.22 -22.52
C PRO A 112 -8.15 -3.78 -21.08
N TYR A 113 -8.59 -4.58 -20.10
CA TYR A 113 -8.45 -4.29 -18.67
C TYR A 113 -7.09 -4.73 -18.14
N PHE A 114 -6.60 -4.03 -17.13
CA PHE A 114 -5.31 -4.34 -16.52
C PHE A 114 -5.39 -5.59 -15.64
N PHE A 115 -6.46 -5.70 -14.84
CA PHE A 115 -6.71 -6.84 -13.99
C PHE A 115 -7.75 -7.82 -14.59
N ASN A 116 -7.69 -9.08 -14.22
CA ASN A 116 -8.59 -10.15 -14.67
C ASN A 116 -9.98 -10.13 -14.01
N PHE A 117 -10.32 -9.04 -13.30
CA PHE A 117 -11.59 -8.96 -12.56
C PHE A 117 -12.81 -8.96 -13.47
N HIS A 118 -12.71 -8.39 -14.68
CA HIS A 118 -13.80 -8.42 -15.67
C HIS A 118 -14.09 -9.84 -16.21
N ALA A 119 -13.09 -10.71 -16.29
CA ALA A 119 -13.28 -12.10 -16.67
C ALA A 119 -13.94 -12.93 -15.57
N ARG A 120 -13.79 -12.52 -14.30
CA ARG A 120 -14.24 -13.26 -13.12
C ARG A 120 -15.57 -12.76 -12.55
N TYR A 121 -15.90 -11.49 -12.75
CA TYR A 121 -17.07 -10.83 -12.15
C TYR A 121 -17.79 -9.98 -13.20
N SER A 122 -19.11 -10.11 -13.28
CA SER A 122 -19.92 -9.41 -14.29
C SER A 122 -20.05 -7.91 -14.02
N THR A 123 -19.88 -7.47 -12.79
CA THR A 123 -20.00 -6.05 -12.39
C THR A 123 -19.00 -5.68 -11.29
N ALA A 124 -18.66 -4.40 -11.20
CA ALA A 124 -17.83 -3.87 -10.11
C ALA A 124 -18.48 -4.11 -8.73
N ASP A 125 -19.81 -4.08 -8.63
CA ASP A 125 -20.53 -4.34 -7.38
C ASP A 125 -20.41 -5.82 -6.99
N SER A 126 -20.54 -6.74 -7.95
CA SER A 126 -20.31 -8.17 -7.72
C SER A 126 -18.87 -8.44 -7.24
N PHE A 127 -17.89 -7.83 -7.90
CA PHE A 127 -16.50 -7.88 -7.46
C PHE A 127 -16.33 -7.40 -6.02
N CYS A 128 -16.81 -6.17 -5.71
CA CYS A 128 -16.74 -5.59 -4.37
C CYS A 128 -17.44 -6.45 -3.31
N ALA A 129 -18.58 -7.04 -3.63
CA ALA A 129 -19.32 -7.94 -2.73
C ALA A 129 -18.50 -9.19 -2.39
N ASN A 130 -17.86 -9.82 -3.38
CA ASN A 130 -17.01 -11.00 -3.18
C ASN A 130 -15.75 -10.67 -2.37
N VAL A 131 -15.08 -9.53 -2.64
CA VAL A 131 -13.98 -9.01 -1.84
C VAL A 131 -14.40 -8.86 -0.37
N ASN A 132 -15.53 -8.19 -0.12
CA ASN A 132 -16.04 -8.00 1.23
C ASN A 132 -16.42 -9.32 1.93
N ASN A 133 -16.95 -10.29 1.20
CA ASN A 133 -17.23 -11.63 1.74
C ASN A 133 -15.94 -12.35 2.13
N GLY A 134 -14.87 -12.21 1.36
CA GLY A 134 -13.55 -12.72 1.70
C GLY A 134 -13.00 -12.08 2.98
N ILE A 135 -13.02 -10.76 3.07
CA ILE A 135 -12.60 -10.02 4.27
C ILE A 135 -13.36 -10.47 5.53
N LYS A 136 -14.69 -10.62 5.42
CA LYS A 136 -15.52 -11.08 6.54
C LYS A 136 -15.16 -12.50 7.01
N LYS A 137 -14.80 -13.40 6.09
CA LYS A 137 -14.33 -14.75 6.44
C LYS A 137 -13.03 -14.71 7.23
N ILE A 138 -12.09 -13.83 6.87
CA ILE A 138 -10.86 -13.59 7.63
C ILE A 138 -11.18 -12.99 9.00
N CYS A 139 -12.03 -11.95 9.07
CA CYS A 139 -12.45 -11.38 10.34
C CYS A 139 -13.02 -12.43 11.30
N LYS A 140 -13.83 -13.33 10.77
CA LYS A 140 -14.38 -14.46 11.54
C LYS A 140 -13.28 -15.42 12.03
N SER A 141 -12.32 -15.77 11.17
CA SER A 141 -11.23 -16.71 11.54
C SER A 141 -10.29 -16.14 12.60
N ILE A 142 -10.09 -14.82 12.64
CA ILE A 142 -9.29 -14.16 13.69
C ILE A 142 -10.10 -13.79 14.95
N GLY A 143 -11.35 -14.26 15.05
CA GLY A 143 -12.18 -14.11 16.23
C GLY A 143 -12.80 -12.73 16.43
N LEU A 144 -12.94 -11.91 15.37
CA LEU A 144 -13.62 -10.61 15.50
C LEU A 144 -15.14 -10.80 15.62
N PRO A 145 -15.81 -10.11 16.54
CA PRO A 145 -17.26 -10.10 16.61
C PRO A 145 -17.87 -9.43 15.38
N LYS A 146 -19.06 -9.87 14.97
CA LYS A 146 -19.69 -9.50 13.69
C LYS A 146 -19.81 -7.99 13.46
N GLU A 147 -20.12 -7.25 14.50
CA GLU A 147 -20.25 -5.79 14.48
C GLU A 147 -18.93 -5.05 14.26
N LYS A 148 -17.78 -5.74 14.46
CA LYS A 148 -16.43 -5.23 14.22
C LYS A 148 -15.79 -5.76 12.93
N TRP A 149 -16.53 -6.47 12.09
CA TRP A 149 -15.97 -6.99 10.84
C TRP A 149 -15.60 -5.86 9.89
N TYR A 150 -14.49 -6.06 9.20
CA TYR A 150 -13.96 -5.13 8.23
C TYR A 150 -14.66 -5.25 6.88
N SER A 151 -14.51 -4.21 6.09
CA SER A 151 -14.81 -4.18 4.66
C SER A 151 -13.62 -3.59 3.92
N VAL A 152 -13.60 -3.68 2.61
CA VAL A 152 -12.55 -3.03 1.81
C VAL A 152 -12.48 -1.52 2.09
N TYR A 153 -13.62 -0.91 2.40
CA TYR A 153 -13.69 0.51 2.76
C TYR A 153 -13.02 0.83 4.11
N THR A 154 -12.94 -0.14 5.01
CA THR A 154 -12.18 -0.04 6.26
C THR A 154 -10.71 0.26 5.97
N PHE A 155 -10.08 -0.43 5.02
CA PHE A 155 -8.67 -0.23 4.65
C PHE A 155 -8.43 1.14 4.00
N ARG A 156 -9.38 1.66 3.23
CA ARG A 156 -9.34 3.03 2.73
C ARG A 156 -9.38 4.06 3.85
N HIS A 157 -10.28 3.91 4.82
CA HIS A 157 -10.33 4.79 6.00
C HIS A 157 -9.08 4.68 6.86
N THR A 158 -8.56 3.47 7.00
CA THR A 158 -7.34 3.19 7.75
C THR A 158 -6.14 3.90 7.13
N TRP A 159 -5.98 3.82 5.81
CA TRP A 159 -4.94 4.55 5.12
C TRP A 159 -4.99 6.05 5.43
N ALA A 160 -6.17 6.67 5.31
CA ALA A 160 -6.35 8.09 5.58
C ALA A 160 -6.03 8.47 7.03
N THR A 161 -6.48 7.64 7.97
CA THR A 161 -6.28 7.88 9.41
C THR A 161 -4.81 7.74 9.79
N ILE A 162 -4.12 6.73 9.30
CA ILE A 162 -2.69 6.51 9.54
C ILE A 162 -1.86 7.61 8.87
N ALA A 163 -2.19 8.00 7.64
CA ALA A 163 -1.52 9.10 6.95
C ALA A 163 -1.55 10.39 7.78
N GLN A 164 -2.70 10.72 8.35
CA GLN A 164 -2.86 11.93 9.16
C GLN A 164 -2.26 11.79 10.56
N ASN A 165 -2.61 10.73 11.29
CA ASN A 165 -2.33 10.65 12.72
C ASN A 165 -0.94 10.09 13.05
N ASP A 166 -0.42 9.21 12.18
CA ASP A 166 0.81 8.46 12.45
C ASP A 166 1.95 8.88 11.50
N CYS A 167 1.63 9.34 10.28
CA CYS A 167 2.62 9.78 9.29
C CYS A 167 2.73 11.31 9.19
N GLY A 168 1.96 12.07 9.98
CA GLY A 168 2.06 13.53 10.10
C GLY A 168 1.51 14.32 8.91
N ALA A 169 0.73 13.71 8.01
CA ALA A 169 0.14 14.41 6.89
C ALA A 169 -1.02 15.30 7.31
N ASN A 170 -1.12 16.48 6.72
CA ASN A 170 -2.27 17.35 6.91
C ASN A 170 -3.48 16.87 6.07
N ILE A 171 -4.66 17.40 6.36
CA ILE A 171 -5.91 16.98 5.70
C ILE A 171 -5.90 17.24 4.19
N ALA A 172 -5.19 18.27 3.70
CA ALA A 172 -5.09 18.58 2.28
C ALA A 172 -4.21 17.56 1.55
N GLU A 173 -3.09 17.14 2.15
CA GLU A 173 -2.20 16.09 1.63
C GLU A 173 -2.92 14.74 1.58
N VAL A 174 -3.64 14.37 2.65
CA VAL A 174 -4.46 13.15 2.68
C VAL A 174 -5.52 13.19 1.58
N GLY A 175 -6.24 14.31 1.48
CA GLY A 175 -7.25 14.49 0.44
C GLY A 175 -6.67 14.44 -0.97
N PHE A 176 -5.51 15.05 -1.21
CA PHE A 176 -4.81 14.99 -2.48
C PHE A 176 -4.42 13.57 -2.85
N ALA A 177 -3.78 12.84 -1.93
CA ALA A 177 -3.36 11.45 -2.17
C ALA A 177 -4.55 10.48 -2.40
N MET A 178 -5.71 10.78 -1.81
CA MET A 178 -6.95 10.02 -2.04
C MET A 178 -7.76 10.49 -3.26
N ASN A 179 -7.24 11.42 -4.03
CA ASN A 179 -7.91 12.05 -5.17
C ASN A 179 -9.30 12.64 -4.80
N HIS A 180 -9.40 13.28 -3.63
CA HIS A 180 -10.58 14.05 -3.26
C HIS A 180 -10.56 15.43 -3.93
N SER A 181 -11.74 15.99 -4.21
CA SER A 181 -11.85 17.39 -4.64
C SER A 181 -11.55 18.31 -3.49
N HIS A 182 -10.63 19.26 -3.68
CA HIS A 182 -10.36 20.34 -2.75
C HIS A 182 -10.87 21.65 -3.35
N GLY A 183 -11.37 22.57 -2.51
CA GLY A 183 -12.01 23.83 -2.91
C GLY A 183 -11.14 24.84 -3.71
N HIS A 184 -9.91 24.51 -4.06
CA HIS A 184 -8.97 25.40 -4.79
C HIS A 184 -8.91 25.10 -6.29
N THR A 185 -10.04 24.92 -6.96
CA THR A 185 -10.14 24.50 -8.37
C THR A 185 -9.48 25.51 -9.32
N VAL A 186 -9.55 26.82 -9.01
CA VAL A 186 -8.98 27.89 -9.84
C VAL A 186 -7.44 27.88 -9.76
N THR A 187 -6.88 27.80 -8.57
CA THR A 187 -5.43 27.79 -8.35
C THR A 187 -4.74 26.56 -8.97
N ARG A 188 -5.42 25.42 -8.98
CA ARG A 188 -4.91 24.18 -9.64
C ARG A 188 -4.73 24.32 -11.15
N GLY A 189 -5.50 25.19 -11.81
CA GLY A 189 -5.36 25.45 -13.25
C GLY A 189 -4.02 26.12 -13.62
N TYR A 190 -3.34 26.74 -12.67
CA TYR A 190 -2.05 27.43 -12.88
C TYR A 190 -0.84 26.59 -12.48
N ILE A 191 -1.03 25.45 -11.79
CA ILE A 191 0.05 24.64 -11.24
C ILE A 191 0.14 23.34 -12.01
N LYS A 192 1.32 23.01 -12.53
CA LYS A 192 1.59 21.67 -13.06
C LYS A 192 1.44 20.66 -11.93
N LEU A 193 0.55 19.68 -12.11
CA LEU A 193 0.32 18.64 -11.13
C LEU A 193 1.58 17.79 -10.94
N ASP A 194 2.05 17.72 -9.69
CA ASP A 194 3.08 16.80 -9.24
C ASP A 194 2.45 15.82 -8.23
N PHE A 195 2.47 14.54 -8.56
CA PHE A 195 1.93 13.49 -7.70
C PHE A 195 2.97 12.88 -6.74
N THR A 196 4.24 13.29 -6.85
CA THR A 196 5.32 12.81 -5.98
C THR A 196 4.98 12.92 -4.49
N PRO A 197 4.41 14.02 -3.97
CA PRO A 197 4.03 14.09 -2.55
C PRO A 197 3.02 13.01 -2.12
N ALA A 198 2.07 12.67 -3.01
CA ALA A 198 1.10 11.60 -2.73
C ALA A 198 1.78 10.21 -2.71
N TRP A 199 2.76 9.98 -3.58
CA TRP A 199 3.52 8.73 -3.60
C TRP A 199 4.39 8.58 -2.36
N GLU A 200 5.09 9.64 -1.94
CA GLU A 200 5.92 9.63 -0.74
C GLU A 200 5.08 9.44 0.53
N LEU A 201 3.92 10.07 0.61
CA LEU A 201 2.98 9.84 1.71
C LEU A 201 2.48 8.40 1.72
N ASN A 202 2.12 7.85 0.55
CA ASN A 202 1.69 6.46 0.43
C ASN A 202 2.80 5.49 0.88
N ALA A 203 4.04 5.72 0.48
CA ALA A 203 5.19 4.94 0.90
C ALA A 203 5.38 4.97 2.43
N LYS A 204 5.24 6.14 3.08
CA LYS A 204 5.29 6.28 4.54
C LYS A 204 4.21 5.47 5.25
N VAL A 205 2.97 5.51 4.73
CA VAL A 205 1.87 4.72 5.30
C VAL A 205 2.13 3.22 5.15
N ILE A 206 2.60 2.79 3.99
CA ILE A 206 2.97 1.38 3.75
C ILE A 206 4.06 0.93 4.72
N ASP A 207 5.11 1.72 4.87
CA ASP A 207 6.19 1.42 5.81
C ASP A 207 5.69 1.33 7.25
N PHE A 208 4.85 2.28 7.66
CA PHE A 208 4.27 2.28 8.99
C PHE A 208 3.39 1.05 9.26
N VAL A 209 2.55 0.67 8.30
CA VAL A 209 1.63 -0.47 8.46
C VAL A 209 2.33 -1.81 8.34
N LEU A 210 3.17 -1.98 7.29
CA LEU A 210 3.68 -3.31 6.95
C LEU A 210 5.07 -3.60 7.52
N PHE A 211 5.86 -2.55 7.83
CA PHE A 211 7.26 -2.70 8.20
C PHE A 211 7.63 -2.15 9.59
N SER A 212 6.77 -1.32 10.24
CA SER A 212 7.07 -0.83 11.59
C SER A 212 6.86 -1.94 12.62
N THR A 213 7.94 -2.35 13.28
CA THR A 213 7.88 -3.15 14.50
C THR A 213 7.36 -2.28 15.65
N LYS A 214 6.53 -2.85 16.55
CA LYS A 214 5.95 -2.14 17.69
C LYS A 214 7.03 -1.42 18.51
N LYS A 215 7.03 -0.08 18.48
CA LYS A 215 7.34 0.73 19.65
C LYS A 215 6.24 1.78 19.78
N SER A 216 5.46 1.63 20.84
CA SER A 216 4.42 2.56 21.28
C SER A 216 4.97 3.98 21.42
N LYS A 217 4.09 4.97 21.22
CA LYS A 217 4.31 6.40 21.47
C LYS A 217 5.02 6.67 22.79
N GLN A 218 6.35 6.65 22.79
CA GLN A 218 7.20 7.32 23.80
C GLN A 218 8.62 7.36 23.24
N GLY A 219 9.15 8.59 23.00
CA GLY A 219 10.57 8.82 22.81
C GLY A 219 11.09 8.61 21.38
N MET A 220 11.04 9.66 20.55
CA MET A 220 12.02 9.86 19.50
C MET A 220 13.32 10.32 20.18
N ALA A 221 14.09 9.39 20.69
CA ALA A 221 15.52 9.49 20.94
C ALA A 221 16.00 8.12 21.43
N ASP A 222 17.10 7.66 20.84
CA ASP A 222 17.97 6.61 21.34
C ASP A 222 17.39 5.18 21.40
N ASP A 223 17.61 4.43 20.30
CA ASP A 223 18.04 3.02 20.40
C ASP A 223 18.52 2.54 19.03
N ILE A 224 19.70 2.99 18.67
CA ILE A 224 20.54 2.42 17.61
C ILE A 224 21.53 1.47 18.32
N ASP A 225 21.01 0.37 18.85
CA ASP A 225 21.82 -0.81 19.14
C ASP A 225 20.93 -1.96 19.58
N ASN A 226 20.52 -2.79 18.62
CA ASN A 226 20.07 -4.13 18.98
C ASN A 226 20.39 -5.10 17.84
N PRO A 227 21.27 -6.07 18.06
CA PRO A 227 21.60 -7.06 17.05
C PRO A 227 20.48 -8.09 16.92
N VAL A 228 19.49 -7.81 16.08
CA VAL A 228 18.47 -8.79 15.66
C VAL A 228 19.04 -9.76 14.60
N ASP A 229 20.33 -9.70 14.35
CA ASP A 229 21.02 -10.38 13.25
C ASP A 229 21.07 -11.92 13.32
N LYS A 230 20.67 -12.53 14.42
CA LYS A 230 20.86 -13.99 14.58
C LYS A 230 19.76 -14.89 14.05
N GLN A 231 18.61 -14.35 13.59
CA GLN A 231 17.47 -15.20 13.19
C GLN A 231 16.86 -14.92 11.82
N PHE A 232 17.28 -13.89 11.10
CA PHE A 232 16.74 -13.56 9.79
C PHE A 232 17.48 -14.32 8.69
N LYS A 233 16.91 -15.46 8.26
CA LYS A 233 17.46 -16.26 7.15
C LYS A 233 16.63 -16.04 5.90
N LEU A 234 17.26 -15.51 4.87
CA LEU A 234 16.70 -15.45 3.52
C LEU A 234 16.75 -16.82 2.84
N SER A 235 15.89 -17.02 1.86
CA SER A 235 15.88 -18.19 0.99
C SER A 235 15.83 -17.74 -0.47
N PRO A 236 16.67 -18.29 -1.37
CA PRO A 236 16.70 -17.88 -2.78
C PRO A 236 15.39 -18.08 -3.52
N LYS A 237 14.49 -18.92 -2.99
CA LYS A 237 13.17 -19.19 -3.57
C LYS A 237 12.09 -18.22 -3.12
N ARG A 238 12.39 -17.33 -2.17
CA ARG A 238 11.41 -16.41 -1.59
C ARG A 238 11.58 -15.01 -2.13
N MET A 239 10.46 -14.31 -2.23
CA MET A 239 10.43 -12.91 -2.60
C MET A 239 10.92 -12.05 -1.44
N VAL A 240 11.88 -11.18 -1.72
CA VAL A 240 12.44 -10.22 -0.76
C VAL A 240 12.10 -8.81 -1.22
N TYR A 241 11.53 -8.03 -0.33
CA TYR A 241 11.36 -6.59 -0.50
C TYR A 241 12.32 -5.84 0.43
N ALA A 242 13.11 -4.94 -0.14
CA ALA A 242 14.06 -4.18 0.64
C ALA A 242 14.11 -2.71 0.24
N ARG A 243 14.29 -1.84 1.24
CA ARG A 243 14.49 -0.40 1.08
C ARG A 243 15.74 0.06 1.80
N ALA A 244 16.47 0.98 1.17
CA ALA A 244 17.56 1.71 1.78
C ALA A 244 17.11 3.14 2.12
N TYR A 245 17.46 3.60 3.32
CA TYR A 245 17.10 4.92 3.85
C TYR A 245 18.36 5.71 4.18
N PHE A 246 18.36 6.98 3.81
CA PHE A 246 19.34 7.97 4.24
C PHE A 246 18.61 9.20 4.79
N GLN A 247 18.91 9.59 6.03
CA GLN A 247 18.25 10.70 6.75
C GLN A 247 16.70 10.59 6.71
N GLY A 248 16.17 9.37 6.85
CA GLY A 248 14.73 9.10 6.85
C GLY A 248 14.06 9.05 5.47
N ALA A 249 14.76 9.39 4.39
CA ALA A 249 14.26 9.31 3.03
C ALA A 249 14.64 7.97 2.36
N VAL A 250 13.72 7.39 1.59
CA VAL A 250 14.01 6.20 0.77
C VAL A 250 14.93 6.61 -0.39
N ILE A 251 16.09 5.96 -0.50
CA ILE A 251 17.11 6.26 -1.52
C ILE A 251 17.25 5.15 -2.57
N ALA A 252 16.81 3.94 -2.24
CA ALA A 252 16.75 2.82 -3.18
C ALA A 252 15.80 1.75 -2.66
N GLU A 253 15.25 0.95 -3.59
CA GLU A 253 14.42 -0.19 -3.25
C GLU A 253 14.61 -1.32 -4.26
N VAL A 254 14.33 -2.55 -3.81
CA VAL A 254 14.35 -3.76 -4.63
C VAL A 254 13.28 -4.73 -4.16
N THR A 255 12.64 -5.39 -5.13
CA THR A 255 11.80 -6.57 -4.89
C THR A 255 12.26 -7.62 -5.88
N ASP A 256 12.79 -8.72 -5.38
CA ASP A 256 13.34 -9.77 -6.22
C ASP A 256 13.43 -11.09 -5.43
N ILE A 257 13.71 -12.17 -6.15
CA ILE A 257 14.05 -13.50 -5.62
C ILE A 257 15.55 -13.77 -5.81
N GLY A 258 16.04 -14.86 -5.23
CA GLY A 258 17.42 -15.31 -5.45
C GLY A 258 18.43 -14.82 -4.44
N PHE A 259 17.98 -14.21 -3.34
CA PHE A 259 18.87 -13.78 -2.27
C PHE A 259 19.07 -14.87 -1.23
N SER A 260 20.34 -15.24 -0.98
CA SER A 260 20.72 -16.21 0.05
C SER A 260 21.05 -15.55 1.39
N ASN A 261 21.41 -14.28 1.37
CA ASN A 261 21.79 -13.51 2.55
C ASN A 261 21.53 -12.00 2.37
N VAL A 262 21.62 -11.28 3.47
CA VAL A 262 21.37 -9.83 3.55
C VAL A 262 22.35 -9.02 2.68
N ASP A 263 23.61 -9.43 2.63
CA ASP A 263 24.64 -8.69 1.90
C ASP A 263 24.40 -8.72 0.37
N GLU A 264 23.80 -9.79 -0.14
CA GLU A 264 23.36 -9.85 -1.55
C GLU A 264 22.25 -8.83 -1.85
N VAL A 265 21.31 -8.66 -0.94
CA VAL A 265 20.26 -7.64 -1.05
C VAL A 265 20.86 -6.24 -1.04
N ILE A 266 21.77 -5.97 -0.10
CA ILE A 266 22.48 -4.69 0.01
C ILE A 266 23.27 -4.41 -1.28
N LYS A 267 24.04 -5.36 -1.79
CA LYS A 267 24.77 -5.23 -3.05
C LYS A 267 23.87 -4.91 -4.24
N ARG A 268 22.64 -5.38 -4.25
CA ARG A 268 21.66 -5.08 -5.30
C ARG A 268 21.09 -3.67 -5.18
N LEU A 269 21.01 -3.11 -3.97
CA LEU A 269 20.50 -1.77 -3.71
C LEU A 269 21.55 -0.67 -3.96
N VAL A 270 22.80 -0.91 -3.60
CA VAL A 270 23.89 0.09 -3.68
C VAL A 270 24.04 0.76 -5.04
N PRO A 271 24.01 0.05 -6.19
CA PRO A 271 24.10 0.69 -7.51
C PRO A 271 22.95 1.66 -7.84
N LYS A 272 21.84 1.58 -7.09
CA LYS A 272 20.67 2.43 -7.27
C LYS A 272 20.72 3.70 -6.42
N PHE A 273 21.75 3.90 -5.60
CA PHE A 273 21.86 5.06 -4.73
C PHE A 273 22.12 6.33 -5.52
N PRO A 274 21.47 7.46 -5.15
CA PRO A 274 21.83 8.76 -5.67
C PRO A 274 23.31 9.07 -5.44
N SER A 275 23.96 9.68 -6.43
CA SER A 275 25.36 10.13 -6.32
C SER A 275 25.58 11.18 -5.22
N THR A 276 24.52 11.85 -4.82
CA THR A 276 24.51 12.90 -3.78
C THR A 276 24.77 12.37 -2.36
N ILE A 277 24.69 11.06 -2.12
CA ILE A 277 24.93 10.50 -0.79
C ILE A 277 26.43 10.50 -0.49
N PRO A 278 26.88 11.22 0.57
CA PRO A 278 28.30 11.32 0.89
C PRO A 278 28.94 9.95 1.26
N LEU A 279 30.23 9.82 1.01
CA LEU A 279 31.02 8.70 1.56
C LEU A 279 31.00 8.76 3.10
N ARG A 280 31.00 7.60 3.74
CA ARG A 280 30.92 7.42 5.20
C ARG A 280 29.57 7.77 5.82
N SER A 281 28.52 8.00 5.02
CA SER A 281 27.16 8.13 5.54
C SER A 281 26.63 6.79 6.01
N GLU A 282 25.89 6.80 7.11
CA GLU A 282 25.11 5.65 7.57
C GLU A 282 23.84 5.52 6.72
N VAL A 283 23.59 4.32 6.24
CA VAL A 283 22.40 3.96 5.47
C VAL A 283 21.70 2.82 6.19
N THR A 284 20.42 2.99 6.46
CA THR A 284 19.58 1.98 7.07
C THR A 284 18.88 1.16 5.97
N PHE A 285 18.99 -0.15 6.05
CA PHE A 285 18.32 -1.09 5.17
C PHE A 285 17.20 -1.79 5.93
N ARG A 286 16.00 -1.78 5.38
CA ARG A 286 14.89 -2.62 5.83
C ARG A 286 14.65 -3.69 4.80
N ILE A 287 14.75 -4.94 5.21
CA ILE A 287 14.66 -6.11 4.34
C ILE A 287 13.57 -7.02 4.87
N LYS A 288 12.56 -7.27 4.05
CA LYS A 288 11.41 -8.12 4.37
C LYS A 288 11.35 -9.32 3.44
N ASP A 289 11.26 -10.50 4.02
CA ASP A 289 10.83 -11.71 3.32
C ASP A 289 9.30 -11.63 3.15
N VAL A 290 8.84 -11.48 1.91
CA VAL A 290 7.42 -11.25 1.61
C VAL A 290 6.57 -12.47 1.93
N ASP A 291 7.13 -13.67 1.78
CA ASP A 291 6.40 -14.93 1.97
C ASP A 291 6.22 -15.28 3.46
N THR A 292 7.23 -14.97 4.29
CA THR A 292 7.19 -15.26 5.73
C THR A 292 6.82 -14.06 6.59
N GLU A 293 6.69 -12.87 5.99
CA GLU A 293 6.43 -11.60 6.67
C GLU A 293 7.54 -11.21 7.69
N LYS A 294 8.68 -11.91 7.71
CA LYS A 294 9.81 -11.58 8.59
C LYS A 294 10.57 -10.40 8.03
N GLU A 295 11.03 -9.53 8.92
CA GLU A 295 11.78 -8.32 8.58
C GLU A 295 13.07 -8.24 9.39
N GLY A 296 14.13 -7.70 8.75
CA GLY A 296 15.38 -7.32 9.39
C GLY A 296 15.72 -5.86 9.09
N ILE A 297 16.32 -5.17 10.08
CA ILE A 297 16.81 -3.80 9.93
C ILE A 297 18.33 -3.82 10.11
N TYR A 298 19.03 -3.26 9.15
CA TYR A 298 20.50 -3.27 9.09
C TYR A 298 21.01 -1.86 8.85
N VAL A 299 22.05 -1.47 9.57
CA VAL A 299 22.75 -0.21 9.33
C VAL A 299 24.14 -0.51 8.77
N ARG A 300 24.50 0.19 7.71
CA ARG A 300 25.82 0.06 7.07
C ARG A 300 26.38 1.44 6.72
N THR A 301 27.68 1.58 6.75
CA THR A 301 28.36 2.82 6.40
C THR A 301 28.82 2.75 4.96
N LYS A 302 28.43 3.73 4.12
CA LYS A 302 28.85 3.82 2.71
C LYS A 302 30.38 3.88 2.60
N GLY A 303 30.98 2.92 1.92
CA GLY A 303 32.43 2.79 1.74
C GLY A 303 33.17 1.96 2.80
N LYS A 304 32.46 1.36 3.79
CA LYS A 304 33.04 0.43 4.77
C LYS A 304 32.29 -0.89 4.90
N GLY A 305 31.28 -1.14 4.15
CA GLY A 305 30.46 -2.35 4.27
C GLY A 305 29.68 -2.70 3.01
N PHE A 306 29.89 -1.90 1.96
CA PHE A 306 29.36 -2.14 0.62
C PHE A 306 30.04 -1.28 -0.44
#